data_5cdb832de732c5d596dcdd6d69cb3551
#
_entry.id   5cdb832de732c5d596dcdd6d69cb3551
#
_cell.length_a   1.000
_cell.length_b   1.000
_cell.length_c   1.000
_cell.angle_alpha   90.00
_cell.angle_beta   90.00
_cell.angle_gamma   90.00
#
_symmetry.space_group_name_H-M   'P 1'
#
loop_
_entity.id
_entity.type
_entity.pdbx_description
1 polymer ?
#
loop_
_entity_poly.entity_id
_entity_poly.type
_entity_poly.pdbx_seq_one_letter_code
_entity_poly.pdbx_strand_id
1 'polypeptide(L)'
;VTPPPLPRPPGPAARAKAAERARALRAAASPAGALPSGDVPEPVLCEAWFERARAVAPGGVNSPVRAFRAVGGTPRFMASGSGPYITDVDGRTYLDMVCSWGPMILGHAHPAVVGAVHAAAARGFSFGTPGPAEVELAEEIVRRVPPVELVRLVSSGTEATMSAIRLARGFTGRDLVVKFAGCYHGHVDSL
;
A
#
# COMPACT_ATOMS: atom_id res chain seq x y z
N VAL A 1 6.14 -22.39 28.21
CA VAL A 1 7.20 -22.28 27.21
C VAL A 1 7.64 -20.83 27.18
N THR A 2 8.90 -20.58 27.59
CA THR A 2 9.48 -19.23 27.60
C THR A 2 9.71 -18.78 26.16
N PRO A 3 9.29 -17.58 25.76
CA PRO A 3 9.51 -17.09 24.41
C PRO A 3 11.02 -16.96 24.13
N PRO A 4 11.46 -17.18 22.89
CA PRO A 4 12.87 -17.02 22.53
C PRO A 4 13.30 -15.56 22.73
N PRO A 5 14.56 -15.30 23.11
CA PRO A 5 15.06 -13.95 23.32
C PRO A 5 15.01 -13.13 22.03
N LEU A 6 14.62 -11.87 22.13
CA LEU A 6 14.59 -10.94 21.01
C LEU A 6 15.98 -10.83 20.34
N PRO A 7 16.06 -10.73 19.01
CA PRO A 7 17.32 -10.57 18.31
C PRO A 7 18.06 -9.32 18.80
N ARG A 8 19.36 -9.44 19.04
CA ARG A 8 20.19 -8.32 19.50
C ARG A 8 20.20 -7.20 18.45
N PRO A 9 20.14 -5.93 18.88
CA PRO A 9 20.25 -4.80 17.96
C PRO A 9 21.58 -4.89 17.18
N PRO A 10 21.60 -4.45 15.90
CA PRO A 10 22.80 -4.51 15.08
C PRO A 10 23.95 -3.70 15.72
N GLY A 11 25.14 -4.25 15.71
CA GLY A 11 26.35 -3.63 16.25
C GLY A 11 26.76 -2.36 15.49
N PRO A 12 27.72 -1.59 16.04
CA PRO A 12 28.14 -0.30 15.47
C PRO A 12 28.56 -0.36 14.00
N ALA A 13 29.28 -1.41 13.59
CA ALA A 13 29.70 -1.61 12.20
C ALA A 13 28.52 -1.85 11.25
N ALA A 14 27.49 -2.62 11.67
CA ALA A 14 26.29 -2.85 10.87
C ALA A 14 25.45 -1.58 10.75
N ARG A 15 25.39 -0.74 11.80
CA ARG A 15 24.73 0.56 11.76
C ARG A 15 25.44 1.55 10.84
N ALA A 16 26.80 1.56 10.84
CA ALA A 16 27.60 2.39 9.95
C ALA A 16 27.38 2.01 8.48
N LYS A 17 27.40 0.72 8.15
CA LYS A 17 27.13 0.21 6.80
C LYS A 17 25.69 0.50 6.33
N ALA A 18 24.72 0.44 7.23
CA ALA A 18 23.33 0.81 6.94
C ALA A 18 23.20 2.34 6.68
N ALA A 19 23.91 3.16 7.44
CA ALA A 19 23.93 4.62 7.27
C ALA A 19 24.61 5.02 5.95
N GLU A 20 25.70 4.36 5.57
CA GLU A 20 26.40 4.57 4.30
C GLU A 20 25.51 4.18 3.11
N ARG A 21 24.85 3.03 3.20
CA ARG A 21 23.86 2.58 2.20
C ARG A 21 22.68 3.54 2.09
N ALA A 22 22.20 4.08 3.19
CA ALA A 22 21.15 5.10 3.20
C ALA A 22 21.60 6.41 2.57
N ARG A 23 22.87 6.83 2.77
CA ARG A 23 23.48 8.00 2.09
C ARG A 23 23.59 7.78 0.59
N ALA A 24 24.08 6.60 0.16
CA ALA A 24 24.18 6.25 -1.25
C ALA A 24 22.80 6.23 -1.94
N LEU A 25 21.79 5.68 -1.29
CA LEU A 25 20.41 5.69 -1.78
C LEU A 25 19.83 7.11 -1.87
N ARG A 26 20.14 7.98 -0.90
CA ARG A 26 19.73 9.40 -0.95
C ARG A 26 20.44 10.16 -2.08
N ALA A 27 21.71 9.90 -2.33
CA ALA A 27 22.46 10.52 -3.42
C ALA A 27 21.95 10.07 -4.80
N ALA A 28 21.55 8.79 -4.93
CA ALA A 28 20.96 8.25 -6.15
C ALA A 28 19.49 8.69 -6.37
N ALA A 29 18.79 9.10 -5.30
CA ALA A 29 17.38 9.53 -5.32
C ALA A 29 17.21 11.06 -5.36
N SER A 30 18.28 11.83 -5.52
CA SER A 30 18.13 13.29 -5.72
C SER A 30 17.50 13.56 -7.09
N PRO A 31 16.25 14.02 -7.15
CA PRO A 31 15.75 14.59 -8.40
C PRO A 31 16.55 15.87 -8.64
N ALA A 32 17.08 16.02 -9.85
CA ALA A 32 17.61 17.28 -10.29
C ALA A 32 16.49 18.32 -10.29
N GLY A 33 16.47 19.18 -9.27
CA GLY A 33 15.54 20.29 -9.19
C GLY A 33 14.99 20.49 -7.77
N ALA A 34 15.41 21.58 -7.12
CA ALA A 34 14.73 22.13 -5.97
C ALA A 34 13.27 22.43 -6.36
N LEU A 35 12.31 22.11 -5.48
CA LEU A 35 10.92 22.54 -5.65
C LEU A 35 10.92 24.07 -5.77
N PRO A 36 10.44 24.66 -6.88
CA PRO A 36 10.35 26.10 -7.00
C PRO A 36 9.30 26.60 -5.99
N SER A 37 9.71 27.49 -5.11
CA SER A 37 8.81 28.33 -4.31
C SER A 37 8.26 29.45 -5.22
N GLY A 38 7.44 29.12 -6.17
CA GLY A 38 6.78 30.03 -7.09
C GLY A 38 5.39 29.50 -7.42
N ASP A 39 4.51 30.33 -7.93
CA ASP A 39 3.14 30.01 -8.30
C ASP A 39 3.05 28.62 -8.94
N VAL A 40 2.45 27.68 -8.20
CA VAL A 40 2.23 26.32 -8.71
C VAL A 40 1.13 26.44 -9.76
N PRO A 41 1.43 26.22 -11.06
CA PRO A 41 0.42 26.36 -12.10
C PRO A 41 -0.81 25.49 -11.79
N GLU A 42 -2.01 25.97 -12.13
CA GLU A 42 -3.22 25.18 -11.94
C GLU A 42 -3.11 23.80 -12.62
N PRO A 43 -3.70 22.74 -12.05
CA PRO A 43 -3.55 21.37 -12.52
C PRO A 43 -4.45 21.08 -13.73
N VAL A 44 -4.11 21.60 -14.88
CA VAL A 44 -4.93 21.56 -16.10
C VAL A 44 -5.27 20.14 -16.55
N LEU A 45 -4.29 19.23 -16.55
CA LEU A 45 -4.52 17.84 -16.95
C LEU A 45 -5.23 17.03 -15.85
N CYS A 46 -4.89 17.26 -14.59
CA CYS A 46 -5.60 16.64 -13.47
C CYS A 46 -7.09 17.00 -13.48
N GLU A 47 -7.42 18.26 -13.79
CA GLU A 47 -8.80 18.73 -13.89
C GLU A 47 -9.56 18.06 -15.03
N ALA A 48 -8.95 17.99 -16.21
CA ALA A 48 -9.52 17.31 -17.37
C ALA A 48 -9.73 15.79 -17.10
N TRP A 49 -8.79 15.14 -16.43
CA TRP A 49 -8.96 13.74 -16.01
C TRP A 49 -10.07 13.59 -14.98
N PHE A 50 -10.20 14.51 -14.04
CA PHE A 50 -11.25 14.45 -13.03
C PHE A 50 -12.64 14.61 -13.64
N GLU A 51 -12.84 15.54 -14.59
CA GLU A 51 -14.10 15.67 -15.31
C GLU A 51 -14.47 14.39 -16.08
N ARG A 52 -13.51 13.80 -16.78
CA ARG A 52 -13.72 12.49 -17.45
C ARG A 52 -14.09 11.39 -16.45
N ALA A 53 -13.41 11.34 -15.30
CA ALA A 53 -13.69 10.37 -14.25
C ALA A 53 -15.09 10.54 -13.67
N ARG A 54 -15.55 11.77 -13.46
CA ARG A 54 -16.91 12.08 -12.96
C ARG A 54 -18.01 11.63 -13.91
N ALA A 55 -17.73 11.59 -15.20
CA ALA A 55 -18.69 11.13 -16.20
C ALA A 55 -18.92 9.61 -16.15
N VAL A 56 -17.98 8.82 -15.59
CA VAL A 56 -18.01 7.36 -15.65
C VAL A 56 -17.90 6.67 -14.28
N ALA A 57 -17.60 7.40 -13.21
CA ALA A 57 -17.47 6.85 -11.87
C ALA A 57 -18.15 7.77 -10.83
N PRO A 58 -18.86 7.24 -9.85
CA PRO A 58 -19.50 8.03 -8.79
C PRO A 58 -18.50 8.91 -8.04
N GLY A 59 -18.68 10.23 -8.12
CA GLY A 59 -17.77 11.19 -7.52
C GLY A 59 -16.39 11.31 -8.18
N GLY A 60 -16.17 10.67 -9.34
CA GLY A 60 -14.92 10.69 -10.10
C GLY A 60 -13.79 9.86 -9.50
N VAL A 61 -14.10 8.99 -8.53
CA VAL A 61 -13.08 8.21 -7.80
C VAL A 61 -13.62 6.84 -7.38
N ASN A 62 -12.71 5.87 -7.22
CA ASN A 62 -13.06 4.53 -6.73
C ASN A 62 -12.94 4.42 -5.18
N SER A 63 -12.60 5.51 -4.50
CA SER A 63 -12.62 5.62 -3.05
C SER A 63 -12.96 7.05 -2.64
N PRO A 64 -13.98 7.29 -1.79
CA PRO A 64 -14.48 8.63 -1.47
C PRO A 64 -13.43 9.60 -0.95
N VAL A 65 -12.44 9.11 -0.20
CA VAL A 65 -11.33 9.94 0.34
C VAL A 65 -10.50 10.60 -0.77
N ARG A 66 -10.41 9.99 -1.95
CA ARG A 66 -9.63 10.49 -3.09
C ARG A 66 -10.31 11.65 -3.82
N ALA A 67 -11.59 11.93 -3.52
CA ALA A 67 -12.34 13.02 -4.17
C ALA A 67 -12.03 14.41 -3.61
N PHE A 68 -11.13 14.54 -2.65
CA PHE A 68 -10.72 15.80 -2.01
C PHE A 68 -11.85 16.61 -1.35
N ARG A 69 -13.02 16.01 -1.10
CA ARG A 69 -14.17 16.71 -0.51
C ARG A 69 -13.87 17.36 0.84
N ALA A 70 -13.02 16.73 1.63
CA ALA A 70 -12.65 17.22 2.97
C ALA A 70 -11.57 18.32 2.94
N VAL A 71 -10.76 18.38 1.88
CA VAL A 71 -9.59 19.28 1.77
C VAL A 71 -9.76 20.33 0.68
N GLY A 72 -10.71 20.16 -0.22
CA GLY A 72 -10.93 21.04 -1.36
C GLY A 72 -9.91 20.86 -2.49
N GLY A 73 -10.13 21.56 -3.59
CA GLY A 73 -9.29 21.50 -4.80
C GLY A 73 -9.58 20.29 -5.68
N THR A 74 -8.78 20.15 -6.74
CA THR A 74 -8.89 19.07 -7.73
C THR A 74 -7.98 17.90 -7.33
N PRO A 75 -8.51 16.65 -7.31
CA PRO A 75 -7.70 15.46 -7.08
C PRO A 75 -6.53 15.35 -8.05
N ARG A 76 -5.37 14.93 -7.55
CA ARG A 76 -4.19 14.70 -8.39
C ARG A 76 -4.26 13.32 -9.03
N PHE A 77 -4.06 13.26 -10.34
CA PHE A 77 -3.97 12.01 -11.09
C PHE A 77 -2.51 11.65 -11.28
N MET A 78 -2.06 10.57 -10.66
CA MET A 78 -0.67 10.15 -10.72
C MET A 78 -0.37 9.39 -12.00
N ALA A 79 0.71 9.77 -12.68
CA ALA A 79 1.21 9.13 -13.89
C ALA A 79 2.27 8.07 -13.61
N SER A 80 3.11 8.29 -12.58
CA SER A 80 4.22 7.40 -12.26
C SER A 80 4.64 7.53 -10.79
N GLY A 81 5.48 6.58 -10.34
CA GLY A 81 6.13 6.64 -9.05
C GLY A 81 7.48 5.92 -9.09
N SER A 82 8.47 6.41 -8.33
CA SER A 82 9.80 5.81 -8.20
C SER A 82 10.37 6.10 -6.82
N GLY A 83 10.80 5.07 -6.11
CA GLY A 83 11.26 5.20 -4.73
C GLY A 83 10.22 5.93 -3.86
N PRO A 84 10.60 7.01 -3.15
CA PRO A 84 9.68 7.74 -2.28
C PRO A 84 8.85 8.82 -3.02
N TYR A 85 8.94 8.90 -4.34
CA TYR A 85 8.32 9.98 -5.12
C TYR A 85 7.21 9.46 -6.02
N ILE A 86 6.16 10.31 -6.21
CA ILE A 86 5.10 10.15 -7.20
C ILE A 86 5.03 11.38 -8.09
N THR A 87 4.70 11.19 -9.35
CA THR A 87 4.57 12.28 -10.34
C THR A 87 3.18 12.27 -10.93
N ASP A 88 2.52 13.42 -10.92
CA ASP A 88 1.19 13.58 -11.50
C ASP A 88 1.23 13.74 -13.03
N VAL A 89 0.05 13.74 -13.65
CA VAL A 89 -0.10 13.90 -15.11
C VAL A 89 0.28 15.31 -15.60
N ASP A 90 0.37 16.29 -14.71
CA ASP A 90 0.87 17.63 -15.00
C ASP A 90 2.39 17.73 -14.89
N GLY A 91 3.09 16.60 -14.58
CA GLY A 91 4.54 16.51 -14.45
C GLY A 91 5.10 16.97 -13.11
N ARG A 92 4.26 17.22 -12.11
CA ARG A 92 4.71 17.63 -10.77
C ARG A 92 5.07 16.41 -9.94
N THR A 93 6.19 16.50 -9.24
CA THR A 93 6.69 15.42 -8.37
C THR A 93 6.44 15.75 -6.91
N TYR A 94 5.98 14.76 -6.16
CA TYR A 94 5.66 14.85 -4.75
C TYR A 94 6.40 13.76 -3.96
N LEU A 95 6.80 14.08 -2.73
CA LEU A 95 7.20 13.06 -1.76
C LEU A 95 5.93 12.31 -1.29
N ASP A 96 5.88 11.01 -1.51
CA ASP A 96 4.72 10.21 -1.10
C ASP A 96 4.77 9.88 0.41
N MET A 97 3.98 10.61 1.18
CA MET A 97 3.79 10.37 2.62
C MET A 97 2.59 9.44 2.91
N VAL A 98 1.88 8.98 1.88
CA VAL A 98 0.70 8.11 2.01
C VAL A 98 1.07 6.63 1.88
N CYS A 99 2.09 6.33 1.07
CA CYS A 99 2.62 4.97 0.85
C CYS A 99 1.50 3.94 0.52
N SER A 100 0.56 4.34 -0.35
CA SER A 100 -0.63 3.53 -0.72
C SER A 100 -1.44 3.03 0.49
N TRP A 101 -1.54 3.84 1.55
CA TRP A 101 -2.18 3.51 2.82
C TRP A 101 -1.50 2.38 3.60
N GLY A 102 -0.17 2.27 3.46
CA GLY A 102 0.68 1.41 4.26
C GLY A 102 1.50 0.33 3.52
N PRO A 103 1.02 -0.31 2.43
CA PRO A 103 1.75 -1.43 1.83
C PRO A 103 3.05 -1.05 1.10
N MET A 104 3.26 0.22 0.72
CA MET A 104 4.40 0.66 -0.09
C MET A 104 5.68 0.90 0.73
N ILE A 105 6.05 -0.02 1.60
CA ILE A 105 7.22 0.10 2.50
C ILE A 105 8.57 0.13 1.78
N LEU A 106 8.66 -0.41 0.56
CA LEU A 106 9.86 -0.38 -0.29
C LEU A 106 9.87 0.81 -1.26
N GLY A 107 8.83 1.63 -1.24
CA GLY A 107 8.61 2.69 -2.21
C GLY A 107 8.08 2.17 -3.55
N HIS A 108 7.89 3.11 -4.48
CA HIS A 108 7.33 2.83 -5.81
C HIS A 108 8.36 2.18 -6.74
N ALA A 109 7.89 1.26 -7.57
CA ALA A 109 8.65 0.60 -8.63
C ALA A 109 9.99 0.02 -8.17
N HIS A 110 10.04 -0.59 -6.97
CA HIS A 110 11.25 -1.21 -6.45
C HIS A 110 11.76 -2.29 -7.43
N PRO A 111 13.03 -2.24 -7.89
CA PRO A 111 13.50 -3.08 -8.99
C PRO A 111 13.33 -4.59 -8.76
N ALA A 112 13.57 -5.07 -7.54
CA ALA A 112 13.38 -6.49 -7.23
C ALA A 112 11.91 -6.92 -7.29
N VAL A 113 10.98 -6.05 -6.88
CA VAL A 113 9.53 -6.31 -6.96
C VAL A 113 9.08 -6.31 -8.42
N VAL A 114 9.48 -5.30 -9.19
CA VAL A 114 9.16 -5.21 -10.63
C VAL A 114 9.69 -6.43 -11.38
N GLY A 115 10.93 -6.84 -11.11
CA GLY A 115 11.53 -8.03 -11.72
C GLY A 115 10.76 -9.32 -11.39
N ALA A 116 10.35 -9.50 -10.13
CA ALA A 116 9.55 -10.65 -9.70
C ALA A 116 8.16 -10.66 -10.37
N VAL A 117 7.52 -9.49 -10.49
CA VAL A 117 6.22 -9.35 -11.17
C VAL A 117 6.35 -9.68 -12.66
N HIS A 118 7.38 -9.19 -13.36
CA HIS A 118 7.62 -9.53 -14.76
C HIS A 118 7.82 -11.03 -14.96
N ALA A 119 8.62 -11.67 -14.11
CA ALA A 119 8.84 -13.12 -14.16
C ALA A 119 7.56 -13.93 -13.88
N ALA A 120 6.70 -13.47 -12.97
CA ALA A 120 5.41 -14.10 -12.71
C ALA A 120 4.44 -13.89 -13.88
N ALA A 121 4.38 -12.68 -14.43
CA ALA A 121 3.51 -12.33 -15.56
C ALA A 121 3.74 -13.22 -16.78
N ALA A 122 5.01 -13.55 -17.06
CA ALA A 122 5.37 -14.44 -18.17
C ALA A 122 4.82 -15.87 -18.02
N ARG A 123 4.41 -16.28 -16.82
CA ARG A 123 3.81 -17.60 -16.54
C ARG A 123 2.30 -17.57 -16.36
N GLY A 124 1.69 -16.36 -16.31
CA GLY A 124 0.28 -16.15 -16.03
C GLY A 124 -0.01 -15.82 -14.56
N PHE A 125 -1.16 -15.20 -14.31
CA PHE A 125 -1.55 -14.73 -12.98
C PHE A 125 -2.71 -15.50 -12.34
N SER A 126 -3.54 -16.17 -13.14
CA SER A 126 -4.76 -16.78 -12.63
C SER A 126 -5.04 -18.10 -13.36
N PHE A 127 -5.07 -19.18 -12.59
CA PHE A 127 -5.21 -20.53 -13.15
C PHE A 127 -6.54 -21.20 -12.75
N GLY A 128 -7.32 -20.58 -11.83
CA GLY A 128 -8.53 -21.20 -11.28
C GLY A 128 -8.26 -22.42 -10.40
N THR A 129 -6.99 -22.65 -10.04
CA THR A 129 -6.51 -23.75 -9.19
C THR A 129 -5.43 -23.24 -8.26
N PRO A 130 -5.12 -23.94 -7.14
CA PRO A 130 -4.01 -23.58 -6.26
C PRO A 130 -2.67 -23.55 -7.01
N GLY A 131 -1.80 -22.63 -6.59
CA GLY A 131 -0.45 -22.50 -7.12
C GLY A 131 0.62 -22.46 -6.02
N PRO A 132 1.88 -22.83 -6.31
CA PRO A 132 2.96 -22.83 -5.32
C PRO A 132 3.17 -21.50 -4.61
N ALA A 133 3.07 -20.37 -5.33
CA ALA A 133 3.34 -19.05 -4.78
C ALA A 133 2.41 -18.65 -3.63
N GLU A 134 1.15 -19.10 -3.63
CA GLU A 134 0.24 -18.84 -2.50
C GLU A 134 0.61 -19.65 -1.25
N VAL A 135 1.13 -20.87 -1.44
CA VAL A 135 1.63 -21.70 -0.33
C VAL A 135 2.89 -21.07 0.26
N GLU A 136 3.87 -20.71 -0.58
CA GLU A 136 5.12 -20.06 -0.16
C GLU A 136 4.83 -18.74 0.60
N LEU A 137 3.88 -17.95 0.15
CA LEU A 137 3.46 -16.73 0.86
C LEU A 137 2.83 -17.04 2.21
N ALA A 138 1.96 -18.04 2.29
CA ALA A 138 1.32 -18.45 3.54
C ALA A 138 2.35 -18.97 4.56
N GLU A 139 3.31 -19.80 4.14
CA GLU A 139 4.42 -20.27 4.97
C GLU A 139 5.27 -19.12 5.49
N GLU A 140 5.58 -18.14 4.64
CA GLU A 140 6.36 -16.97 5.05
C GLU A 140 5.63 -16.11 6.09
N ILE A 141 4.31 -15.96 5.97
CA ILE A 141 3.48 -15.25 6.96
C ILE A 141 3.49 -16.01 8.29
N VAL A 142 3.24 -17.32 8.29
CA VAL A 142 3.26 -18.15 9.49
C VAL A 142 4.63 -18.09 10.19
N ARG A 143 5.69 -18.13 9.41
CA ARG A 143 7.06 -18.05 9.94
C ARG A 143 7.37 -16.72 10.61
N ARG A 144 6.85 -15.59 10.09
CA ARG A 144 7.19 -14.23 10.55
C ARG A 144 6.24 -13.66 11.59
N VAL A 145 5.03 -14.11 11.66
CA VAL A 145 3.96 -13.51 12.47
C VAL A 145 3.43 -14.50 13.50
N PRO A 146 4.11 -14.70 14.64
CA PRO A 146 3.53 -15.44 15.74
C PRO A 146 2.32 -14.64 16.32
N PRO A 147 1.22 -15.25 16.68
CA PRO A 147 0.85 -16.66 16.76
C PRO A 147 0.04 -17.18 15.55
N VAL A 148 0.29 -16.70 14.33
CA VAL A 148 -0.42 -17.16 13.14
C VAL A 148 -0.04 -18.60 12.82
N GLU A 149 -1.00 -19.51 12.81
CA GLU A 149 -0.83 -20.92 12.48
C GLU A 149 -1.35 -21.27 11.08
N LEU A 150 -2.41 -20.60 10.65
CA LEU A 150 -3.06 -20.79 9.34
C LEU A 150 -3.36 -19.46 8.69
N VAL A 151 -3.26 -19.40 7.36
CA VAL A 151 -3.51 -18.19 6.56
C VAL A 151 -4.59 -18.45 5.53
N ARG A 152 -5.55 -17.53 5.44
CA ARG A 152 -6.51 -17.45 4.35
C ARG A 152 -6.27 -16.17 3.57
N LEU A 153 -5.82 -16.28 2.33
CA LEU A 153 -5.67 -15.15 1.43
C LEU A 153 -7.02 -14.76 0.83
N VAL A 154 -7.23 -13.46 0.69
CA VAL A 154 -8.42 -12.84 0.09
C VAL A 154 -8.00 -11.67 -0.80
N SER A 155 -8.91 -11.14 -1.62
CA SER A 155 -8.57 -10.13 -2.62
C SER A 155 -8.59 -8.69 -2.11
N SER A 156 -9.15 -8.43 -0.92
CA SER A 156 -9.24 -7.07 -0.36
C SER A 156 -9.27 -7.05 1.16
N GLY A 157 -8.96 -5.88 1.76
CA GLY A 157 -9.11 -5.66 3.19
C GLY A 157 -10.55 -5.79 3.67
N THR A 158 -11.53 -5.40 2.86
CA THR A 158 -12.96 -5.60 3.16
C THR A 158 -13.30 -7.08 3.27
N GLU A 159 -12.82 -7.90 2.37
CA GLU A 159 -13.03 -9.36 2.44
C GLU A 159 -12.33 -9.98 3.65
N ALA A 160 -11.14 -9.49 4.00
CA ALA A 160 -10.41 -9.95 5.18
C ALA A 160 -11.19 -9.64 6.47
N THR A 161 -11.65 -8.41 6.64
CA THR A 161 -12.42 -8.00 7.83
C THR A 161 -13.79 -8.67 7.89
N MET A 162 -14.49 -8.81 6.76
CA MET A 162 -15.74 -9.57 6.67
C MET A 162 -15.54 -11.03 7.09
N SER A 163 -14.48 -11.66 6.61
CA SER A 163 -14.16 -13.06 6.93
C SER A 163 -13.77 -13.21 8.41
N ALA A 164 -13.02 -12.25 8.97
CA ALA A 164 -12.64 -12.23 10.38
C ALA A 164 -13.86 -12.14 11.30
N ILE A 165 -14.82 -11.24 10.99
CA ILE A 165 -16.07 -11.13 11.78
C ILE A 165 -16.90 -12.42 11.68
N ARG A 166 -17.03 -12.98 10.48
CA ARG A 166 -17.74 -14.24 10.29
C ARG A 166 -17.12 -15.38 11.08
N LEU A 167 -15.79 -15.48 11.06
CA LEU A 167 -15.04 -16.46 11.84
C LEU A 167 -15.22 -16.25 13.34
N ALA A 168 -15.09 -15.01 13.83
CA ALA A 168 -15.26 -14.67 15.22
C ALA A 168 -16.67 -15.02 15.74
N ARG A 169 -17.71 -14.67 14.98
CA ARG A 169 -19.10 -15.05 15.32
C ARG A 169 -19.32 -16.55 15.31
N GLY A 170 -18.83 -17.24 14.29
CA GLY A 170 -18.93 -18.71 14.20
C GLY A 170 -18.21 -19.44 15.33
N PHE A 171 -17.04 -18.96 15.71
CA PHE A 171 -16.25 -19.56 16.78
C PHE A 171 -16.81 -19.28 18.18
N THR A 172 -17.31 -18.08 18.43
CA THR A 172 -17.77 -17.65 19.77
C THR A 172 -19.25 -17.85 20.00
N GLY A 173 -20.07 -18.02 18.95
CA GLY A 173 -21.54 -18.01 19.01
C GLY A 173 -22.12 -16.64 19.39
N ARG A 174 -21.36 -15.54 19.25
CA ARG A 174 -21.78 -14.18 19.63
C ARG A 174 -22.04 -13.33 18.38
N ASP A 175 -23.09 -12.52 18.41
CA ASP A 175 -23.49 -11.68 17.28
C ASP A 175 -22.92 -10.27 17.34
N LEU A 176 -22.73 -9.74 18.55
CA LEU A 176 -22.32 -8.35 18.76
C LEU A 176 -20.85 -8.12 18.42
N VAL A 177 -20.60 -7.03 17.70
CA VAL A 177 -19.25 -6.54 17.37
C VAL A 177 -19.11 -5.11 17.90
N VAL A 178 -18.01 -4.83 18.58
CA VAL A 178 -17.67 -3.48 19.05
C VAL A 178 -16.59 -2.90 18.15
N LYS A 179 -16.82 -1.68 17.65
CA LYS A 179 -15.81 -0.90 16.89
C LYS A 179 -15.80 0.55 17.38
N PHE A 180 -14.69 1.23 17.19
CA PHE A 180 -14.58 2.65 17.48
C PHE A 180 -15.22 3.50 16.38
N ALA A 181 -15.95 4.54 16.75
CA ALA A 181 -16.54 5.46 15.80
C ALA A 181 -15.45 6.17 14.98
N GLY A 182 -15.71 6.38 13.69
CA GLY A 182 -14.78 7.03 12.77
C GLY A 182 -13.65 6.15 12.21
N CYS A 183 -13.45 4.94 12.75
CA CYS A 183 -12.47 3.99 12.19
C CYS A 183 -13.05 3.28 10.97
N TYR A 184 -12.26 3.23 9.89
CA TYR A 184 -12.62 2.53 8.67
C TYR A 184 -12.02 1.12 8.63
N HIS A 185 -12.85 0.13 8.43
CA HIS A 185 -12.48 -1.29 8.37
C HIS A 185 -13.02 -1.99 7.12
N GLY A 186 -13.18 -1.27 6.01
CA GLY A 186 -13.88 -1.74 4.82
C GLY A 186 -15.36 -1.34 4.83
N HIS A 187 -16.09 -1.66 3.77
CA HIS A 187 -17.50 -1.23 3.59
C HIS A 187 -18.47 -2.40 3.66
N VAL A 188 -18.20 -3.36 4.51
CA VAL A 188 -19.15 -4.43 4.85
C VAL A 188 -20.19 -3.89 5.84
N ASP A 189 -21.45 -4.32 5.73
CA ASP A 189 -22.58 -3.80 6.50
C ASP A 189 -22.42 -3.88 8.03
N SER A 190 -21.59 -4.78 8.50
CA SER A 190 -21.35 -4.99 9.95
C SER A 190 -20.22 -4.14 10.54
N LEU A 191 -19.59 -3.23 9.75
CA LEU A 191 -18.46 -2.40 10.19
C LEU A 191 -18.64 -0.91 9.90
#